data_46893bf2c26d286dc31473d861cfe335
#
_entry.id   46893bf2c26d286dc31473d861cfe335
#
_cell.length_a   1.000
_cell.length_b   1.000
_cell.length_c   1.000
_cell.angle_alpha   90.00
_cell.angle_beta   90.00
_cell.angle_gamma   90.00
#
_symmetry.space_group_name_H-M   'P 1'
#
loop_
_entity.id
_entity.type
_entity.pdbx_description
1 polymer ?
#
loop_
_entity_poly.entity_id
_entity_poly.type
_entity_poly.pdbx_seq_one_letter_code
_entity_poly.pdbx_strand_id
1 'polypeptide(L)'
;MARNLITDVPGVLVGNAGDAKLGSGVTVIVFESPVTASVDVRGGGPGTRETALLDPAQTVEGIDAIVLSGGSAFGLDAASGVQAWLREQGRGFQVREARVPIVPGAILFDLLSGGDKNWGRYPPYRELGYEAAKQASVDFALGSVGAGLGATTANLKGGIGSASAKTRAGITVGAIAAANAAGSMTIGNTRHFWAAPFEQNAEFGGQGWPSSLPADALAFRSKGYPGENTTLAVVATDAKLTKAQAKRVAVMAQSGLSRAIHPVHTPLDGDVVFAAGIGTTSLPDPVFALSELGTLAAHVLARAIARGVYEATALSFAGAMPSWRDRFG
;
A
#
# COMPACT_ATOMS: atom_id res chain seq x y z
N MET A 1 10.21 -17.64 12.36
CA MET A 1 10.94 -16.36 12.15
C MET A 1 9.95 -15.36 11.56
N ALA A 2 10.10 -14.06 11.82
CA ALA A 2 9.31 -13.03 11.17
C ALA A 2 9.62 -13.01 9.66
N ARG A 3 8.58 -12.88 8.82
CA ARG A 3 8.70 -12.78 7.34
C ARG A 3 9.16 -11.40 6.88
N ASN A 4 9.06 -10.42 7.77
CA ASN A 4 9.23 -9.01 7.44
C ASN A 4 8.21 -8.54 6.37
N LEU A 5 6.97 -8.96 6.56
CA LEU A 5 5.80 -8.66 5.72
C LEU A 5 4.65 -8.17 6.61
N ILE A 6 3.66 -7.49 6.04
CA ILE A 6 2.44 -7.10 6.77
C ILE A 6 1.72 -8.30 7.39
N THR A 7 1.88 -9.48 6.82
CA THR A 7 1.32 -10.75 7.28
C THR A 7 2.01 -11.32 8.52
N ASP A 8 3.05 -10.67 9.06
CA ASP A 8 3.53 -10.94 10.42
C ASP A 8 2.51 -10.48 11.49
N VAL A 9 1.54 -9.65 11.11
CA VAL A 9 0.35 -9.36 11.92
C VAL A 9 -0.63 -10.52 11.75
N PRO A 10 -0.92 -11.28 12.84
CA PRO A 10 -1.81 -12.44 12.76
C PRO A 10 -3.19 -12.09 12.23
N GLY A 11 -3.75 -12.92 11.37
CA GLY A 11 -5.07 -12.69 10.77
C GLY A 11 -5.07 -11.77 9.54
N VAL A 12 -3.89 -11.36 9.05
CA VAL A 12 -3.72 -10.62 7.80
C VAL A 12 -3.20 -11.54 6.72
N LEU A 13 -3.90 -11.58 5.59
CA LEU A 13 -3.50 -12.29 4.37
C LEU A 13 -3.38 -11.30 3.22
N VAL A 14 -2.49 -11.56 2.27
CA VAL A 14 -2.32 -10.70 1.08
C VAL A 14 -2.36 -11.56 -0.18
N GLY A 15 -3.14 -11.12 -1.16
CA GLY A 15 -3.16 -11.71 -2.49
C GLY A 15 -2.87 -10.67 -3.57
N ASN A 16 -2.18 -11.11 -4.60
CA ASN A 16 -1.85 -10.32 -5.79
C ASN A 16 -2.39 -11.00 -7.03
N ALA A 17 -3.08 -10.26 -7.89
CA ALA A 17 -3.39 -10.69 -9.24
C ALA A 17 -2.99 -9.61 -10.23
N GLY A 18 -2.50 -10.00 -11.39
CA GLY A 18 -2.07 -9.06 -12.42
C GLY A 18 -2.16 -9.70 -13.80
N ASP A 19 -2.31 -8.86 -14.79
CA ASP A 19 -2.29 -9.26 -16.20
C ASP A 19 -1.07 -8.59 -16.86
N ALA A 20 -0.11 -9.42 -17.26
CA ALA A 20 1.13 -8.96 -17.90
C ALA A 20 0.86 -8.27 -19.26
N LYS A 21 -0.16 -8.69 -20.01
CA LYS A 21 -0.56 -8.03 -21.26
C LYS A 21 -1.17 -6.67 -20.99
N LEU A 22 -2.01 -6.56 -19.97
CA LEU A 22 -2.57 -5.30 -19.49
C LEU A 22 -1.48 -4.39 -18.89
N GLY A 23 -0.46 -4.95 -18.24
CA GLY A 23 0.53 -4.21 -17.48
C GLY A 23 -0.07 -3.51 -16.25
N SER A 24 -1.03 -4.15 -15.58
CA SER A 24 -1.73 -3.64 -14.40
C SER A 24 -2.24 -4.79 -13.52
N GLY A 25 -2.61 -4.50 -12.28
CA GLY A 25 -3.08 -5.53 -11.37
C GLY A 25 -3.71 -5.00 -10.09
N VAL A 26 -4.04 -5.92 -9.20
CA VAL A 26 -4.76 -5.71 -7.94
C VAL A 26 -4.06 -6.42 -6.81
N THR A 27 -3.89 -5.74 -5.68
CA THR A 27 -3.44 -6.29 -4.40
C THR A 27 -4.59 -6.21 -3.40
N VAL A 28 -4.90 -7.31 -2.74
CA VAL A 28 -5.98 -7.38 -1.74
C VAL A 28 -5.38 -7.78 -0.39
N ILE A 29 -5.67 -6.99 0.62
CA ILE A 29 -5.40 -7.32 2.01
C ILE A 29 -6.70 -7.87 2.59
N VAL A 30 -6.73 -9.17 2.87
CA VAL A 30 -7.88 -9.88 3.45
C VAL A 30 -7.63 -10.06 4.95
N PHE A 31 -8.63 -9.81 5.74
CA PHE A 31 -8.61 -10.07 7.17
C PHE A 31 -9.38 -11.37 7.47
N GLU A 32 -8.86 -12.27 8.30
CA GLU A 32 -9.55 -13.52 8.66
C GLU A 32 -10.89 -13.29 9.37
N SER A 33 -11.02 -12.18 10.09
CA SER A 33 -12.25 -11.70 10.72
C SER A 33 -12.40 -10.20 10.47
N PRO A 34 -13.60 -9.62 10.56
CA PRO A 34 -13.78 -8.18 10.41
C PRO A 34 -12.92 -7.39 11.41
N VAL A 35 -12.24 -6.34 10.95
CA VAL A 35 -11.30 -5.55 11.73
C VAL A 35 -11.70 -4.09 11.79
N THR A 36 -11.36 -3.42 12.89
CA THR A 36 -11.49 -1.96 12.99
C THR A 36 -10.47 -1.29 12.09
N ALA A 37 -10.92 -0.37 11.23
CA ALA A 37 -10.04 0.36 10.34
C ALA A 37 -10.41 1.84 10.20
N SER A 38 -9.45 2.62 9.74
CA SER A 38 -9.65 4.01 9.33
C SER A 38 -8.69 4.37 8.19
N VAL A 39 -8.79 5.59 7.67
CA VAL A 39 -8.03 6.07 6.52
C VAL A 39 -7.61 7.51 6.69
N ASP A 40 -6.45 7.88 6.15
CA ASP A 40 -6.00 9.26 5.99
C ASP A 40 -5.58 9.51 4.55
N VAL A 41 -6.16 10.54 3.93
CA VAL A 41 -5.93 10.93 2.53
C VAL A 41 -5.17 12.24 2.52
N ARG A 42 -4.02 12.30 1.84
CA ARG A 42 -3.15 13.49 1.78
C ARG A 42 -2.86 13.98 0.38
N GLY A 43 -2.94 13.13 -0.62
CA GLY A 43 -2.76 13.53 -2.00
C GLY A 43 -3.89 14.42 -2.51
N GLY A 44 -3.63 15.29 -3.50
CA GLY A 44 -4.60 16.20 -4.06
C GLY A 44 -5.60 15.56 -5.05
N GLY A 45 -5.31 14.34 -5.57
CA GLY A 45 -6.11 13.63 -6.56
C GLY A 45 -6.44 12.17 -6.18
N PRO A 46 -7.05 11.89 -5.01
CA PRO A 46 -7.30 10.52 -4.58
C PRO A 46 -8.44 9.87 -5.38
N GLY A 47 -8.28 8.58 -5.69
CA GLY A 47 -9.35 7.71 -6.15
C GLY A 47 -9.65 6.64 -5.12
N THR A 48 -10.81 6.73 -4.46
CA THR A 48 -11.16 5.85 -3.34
C THR A 48 -12.59 5.33 -3.44
N ARG A 49 -12.83 4.19 -2.80
CA ARG A 49 -14.15 3.59 -2.66
C ARG A 49 -14.43 3.32 -1.19
N GLU A 50 -15.63 3.69 -0.74
CA GLU A 50 -16.18 3.37 0.59
C GLU A 50 -15.37 3.88 1.79
N THR A 51 -14.54 4.89 1.59
CA THR A 51 -13.69 5.48 2.63
C THR A 51 -14.48 6.30 3.65
N ALA A 52 -15.63 6.87 3.27
CA ALA A 52 -16.50 7.60 4.20
C ALA A 52 -16.95 6.73 5.38
N LEU A 53 -17.19 5.43 5.16
CA LEU A 53 -17.57 4.47 6.20
C LEU A 53 -16.49 4.31 7.29
N LEU A 54 -15.23 4.59 6.97
CA LEU A 54 -14.09 4.48 7.89
C LEU A 54 -13.96 5.69 8.84
N ASP A 55 -14.78 6.71 8.67
CA ASP A 55 -14.80 7.85 9.60
C ASP A 55 -15.20 7.37 11.00
N PRO A 56 -14.55 7.86 12.08
CA PRO A 56 -14.85 7.48 13.45
C PRO A 56 -16.30 7.69 13.88
N ALA A 57 -17.04 8.59 13.25
CA ALA A 57 -18.44 8.86 13.54
C ALA A 57 -19.42 7.85 12.89
N GLN A 58 -18.96 6.98 11.99
CA GLN A 58 -19.82 6.03 11.28
C GLN A 58 -20.05 4.76 12.10
N THR A 59 -21.25 4.16 11.94
CA THR A 59 -21.75 3.07 12.77
C THR A 59 -21.10 1.71 12.48
N VAL A 60 -20.69 1.44 11.24
CA VAL A 60 -20.10 0.13 10.89
C VAL A 60 -18.67 0.07 11.42
N GLU A 61 -18.45 -0.83 12.39
CA GLU A 61 -17.19 -0.91 13.13
C GLU A 61 -16.11 -1.71 12.42
N GLY A 62 -16.46 -2.65 11.54
CA GLY A 62 -15.51 -3.59 10.95
C GLY A 62 -15.58 -3.65 9.44
N ILE A 63 -14.43 -3.97 8.83
CA ILE A 63 -14.27 -4.23 7.40
C ILE A 63 -13.68 -5.62 7.17
N ASP A 64 -13.93 -6.22 6.01
CA ASP A 64 -13.49 -7.58 5.66
C ASP A 64 -12.18 -7.63 4.87
N ALA A 65 -11.91 -6.61 4.06
CA ALA A 65 -10.71 -6.49 3.24
C ALA A 65 -10.44 -5.03 2.83
N ILE A 66 -9.21 -4.77 2.35
CA ILE A 66 -8.82 -3.50 1.70
C ILE A 66 -8.25 -3.82 0.32
N VAL A 67 -8.62 -3.03 -0.69
CA VAL A 67 -8.15 -3.19 -2.07
C VAL A 67 -7.22 -2.04 -2.44
N LEU A 68 -6.07 -2.40 -2.99
CA LEU A 68 -5.17 -1.51 -3.72
C LEU A 68 -5.19 -1.95 -5.18
N SER A 69 -5.50 -1.05 -6.11
CA SER A 69 -5.66 -1.43 -7.52
C SER A 69 -4.94 -0.45 -8.46
N GLY A 70 -4.40 -0.97 -9.55
CA GLY A 70 -4.09 -0.16 -10.73
C GLY A 70 -5.36 0.30 -11.44
N GLY A 71 -5.22 0.89 -12.62
CA GLY A 71 -6.33 1.21 -13.52
C GLY A 71 -7.08 2.50 -13.23
N SER A 72 -6.56 3.38 -12.36
CA SER A 72 -7.27 4.61 -12.01
C SER A 72 -8.71 4.32 -11.55
N ALA A 73 -9.66 5.19 -11.83
CA ALA A 73 -11.06 5.02 -11.45
C ALA A 73 -11.68 3.69 -11.90
N PHE A 74 -11.22 3.10 -13.01
CA PHE A 74 -11.67 1.77 -13.45
C PHE A 74 -11.28 0.66 -12.46
N GLY A 75 -10.16 0.82 -11.76
CA GLY A 75 -9.67 -0.10 -10.73
C GLY A 75 -10.55 -0.16 -9.48
N LEU A 76 -11.41 0.83 -9.24
CA LEU A 76 -12.37 0.80 -8.12
C LEU A 76 -13.33 -0.39 -8.18
N ASP A 77 -13.53 -0.97 -9.37
CA ASP A 77 -14.36 -2.16 -9.54
C ASP A 77 -13.73 -3.44 -8.97
N ALA A 78 -12.43 -3.44 -8.70
CA ALA A 78 -11.74 -4.57 -8.05
C ALA A 78 -12.38 -4.95 -6.71
N ALA A 79 -12.83 -3.97 -5.94
CA ALA A 79 -13.53 -4.23 -4.67
C ALA A 79 -14.84 -5.01 -4.87
N SER A 80 -15.52 -4.89 -6.01
CA SER A 80 -16.72 -5.69 -6.32
C SER A 80 -16.38 -7.17 -6.52
N GLY A 81 -15.21 -7.47 -7.09
CA GLY A 81 -14.70 -8.86 -7.20
C GLY A 81 -14.38 -9.46 -5.84
N VAL A 82 -13.73 -8.69 -4.97
CA VAL A 82 -13.44 -9.12 -3.59
C VAL A 82 -14.73 -9.35 -2.79
N GLN A 83 -15.73 -8.48 -2.96
CA GLN A 83 -17.05 -8.66 -2.35
C GLN A 83 -17.73 -9.95 -2.82
N ALA A 84 -17.62 -10.30 -4.12
CA ALA A 84 -18.16 -11.54 -4.66
C ALA A 84 -17.51 -12.76 -3.99
N TRP A 85 -16.17 -12.79 -3.93
CA TRP A 85 -15.44 -13.87 -3.27
C TRP A 85 -15.79 -14.00 -1.78
N LEU A 86 -15.81 -12.89 -1.03
CA LEU A 86 -16.17 -12.90 0.40
C LEU A 86 -17.61 -13.40 0.62
N ARG A 87 -18.53 -13.02 -0.26
CA ARG A 87 -19.93 -13.48 -0.21
C ARG A 87 -20.02 -15.00 -0.39
N GLU A 88 -19.25 -15.60 -1.31
CA GLU A 88 -19.16 -17.04 -1.49
C GLU A 88 -18.64 -17.75 -0.23
N GLN A 89 -17.78 -17.08 0.55
CA GLN A 89 -17.30 -17.58 1.84
C GLN A 89 -18.30 -17.32 3.00
N GLY A 90 -19.50 -16.81 2.71
CA GLY A 90 -20.49 -16.47 3.73
C GLY A 90 -20.08 -15.32 4.66
N ARG A 91 -19.15 -14.44 4.23
CA ARG A 91 -18.60 -13.33 5.01
C ARG A 91 -19.31 -12.02 4.73
N GLY A 92 -19.20 -11.08 5.64
CA GLY A 92 -19.71 -9.73 5.53
C GLY A 92 -20.50 -9.25 6.75
N PHE A 93 -20.77 -7.95 6.77
CA PHE A 93 -21.61 -7.30 7.76
C PHE A 93 -23.05 -7.83 7.67
N GLN A 94 -23.58 -8.28 8.80
CA GLN A 94 -24.90 -8.92 8.83
C GLN A 94 -25.99 -7.89 9.04
N VAL A 95 -26.99 -7.90 8.14
CA VAL A 95 -28.22 -7.13 8.25
C VAL A 95 -29.38 -8.14 8.11
N ARG A 96 -30.00 -8.52 9.20
CA ARG A 96 -30.98 -9.61 9.25
C ARG A 96 -30.42 -10.89 8.61
N GLU A 97 -31.01 -11.39 7.53
CA GLU A 97 -30.59 -12.59 6.78
C GLU A 97 -29.49 -12.29 5.75
N ALA A 98 -29.30 -11.02 5.40
CA ALA A 98 -28.30 -10.62 4.41
C ALA A 98 -26.93 -10.43 5.04
N ARG A 99 -25.87 -10.82 4.27
CA ARG A 99 -24.47 -10.49 4.58
C ARG A 99 -23.88 -9.68 3.45
N VAL A 100 -23.31 -8.53 3.80
CA VAL A 100 -22.73 -7.60 2.83
C VAL A 100 -21.26 -7.37 3.19
N PRO A 101 -20.30 -7.91 2.41
CA PRO A 101 -18.89 -7.66 2.65
C PRO A 101 -18.55 -6.18 2.52
N ILE A 102 -17.80 -5.64 3.49
CA ILE A 102 -17.34 -4.26 3.50
C ILE A 102 -15.89 -4.23 3.01
N VAL A 103 -15.68 -3.63 1.84
CA VAL A 103 -14.39 -3.68 1.12
C VAL A 103 -14.02 -2.28 0.62
N PRO A 104 -13.47 -1.42 1.49
CA PRO A 104 -12.90 -0.15 1.03
C PRO A 104 -11.67 -0.37 0.16
N GLY A 105 -11.36 0.60 -0.67
CA GLY A 105 -10.18 0.52 -1.53
C GLY A 105 -9.73 1.86 -2.07
N ALA A 106 -8.53 1.84 -2.66
CA ALA A 106 -7.95 2.98 -3.35
C ALA A 106 -7.21 2.53 -4.61
N ILE A 107 -7.07 3.46 -5.55
CA ILE A 107 -6.46 3.19 -6.86
C ILE A 107 -5.23 4.06 -7.09
N LEU A 108 -4.35 3.54 -7.92
CA LEU A 108 -3.27 4.29 -8.54
C LEU A 108 -3.46 4.34 -10.07
N PHE A 109 -2.85 5.33 -10.69
CA PHE A 109 -2.90 5.51 -12.13
C PHE A 109 -1.70 4.81 -12.79
N ASP A 110 -1.96 3.81 -13.62
CA ASP A 110 -0.96 3.10 -14.43
C ASP A 110 -1.40 2.91 -15.89
N LEU A 111 -2.42 3.64 -16.32
CA LEU A 111 -3.00 3.49 -17.66
C LEU A 111 -2.01 3.85 -18.79
N LEU A 112 -1.03 4.71 -18.52
CA LEU A 112 -0.01 5.14 -19.46
C LEU A 112 1.34 4.44 -19.25
N SER A 113 1.43 3.47 -18.34
CA SER A 113 2.68 2.75 -18.02
C SER A 113 2.99 1.58 -18.99
N GLY A 114 2.38 1.57 -20.16
CA GLY A 114 2.48 0.48 -21.14
C GLY A 114 1.41 -0.59 -20.98
N GLY A 115 1.49 -1.64 -21.80
CA GLY A 115 0.50 -2.71 -21.88
C GLY A 115 -0.74 -2.35 -22.70
N ASP A 116 -1.57 -3.36 -22.97
CA ASP A 116 -2.80 -3.22 -23.76
C ASP A 116 -3.98 -2.86 -22.86
N LYS A 117 -4.42 -1.60 -22.91
CA LYS A 117 -5.57 -1.10 -22.16
C LYS A 117 -6.89 -1.15 -22.94
N ASN A 118 -6.91 -1.82 -24.10
CA ASN A 118 -8.10 -1.97 -24.92
C ASN A 118 -8.96 -3.17 -24.50
N TRP A 119 -9.53 -3.11 -23.31
CA TRP A 119 -10.36 -4.20 -22.72
C TRP A 119 -11.82 -4.19 -23.14
N GLY A 120 -12.29 -3.30 -24.02
CA GLY A 120 -13.68 -3.19 -24.45
C GLY A 120 -14.59 -2.51 -23.43
N ARG A 121 -15.81 -3.04 -23.24
CA ARG A 121 -16.84 -2.37 -22.41
C ARG A 121 -16.52 -2.36 -20.92
N TYR A 122 -16.02 -3.44 -20.36
CA TYR A 122 -15.79 -3.62 -18.93
C TYR A 122 -14.30 -3.84 -18.63
N PRO A 123 -13.73 -3.07 -17.69
CA PRO A 123 -12.33 -3.24 -17.30
C PRO A 123 -12.15 -4.56 -16.53
N PRO A 124 -10.98 -5.20 -16.59
CA PRO A 124 -10.76 -6.52 -16.00
C PRO A 124 -10.55 -6.52 -14.47
N TYR A 125 -10.58 -5.36 -13.83
CA TYR A 125 -10.18 -5.21 -12.42
C TYR A 125 -11.09 -5.96 -11.45
N ARG A 126 -12.39 -6.16 -11.78
CA ARG A 126 -13.30 -6.99 -10.98
C ARG A 126 -12.78 -8.42 -10.87
N GLU A 127 -12.46 -9.06 -11.99
CA GLU A 127 -11.93 -10.42 -12.01
C GLU A 127 -10.56 -10.49 -11.32
N LEU A 128 -9.67 -9.50 -11.55
CA LEU A 128 -8.39 -9.43 -10.87
C LEU A 128 -8.56 -9.28 -9.34
N GLY A 129 -9.56 -8.52 -8.89
CA GLY A 129 -9.89 -8.40 -7.45
C GLY A 129 -10.35 -9.73 -6.85
N TYR A 130 -11.23 -10.46 -7.56
CA TYR A 130 -11.68 -11.79 -7.15
C TYR A 130 -10.51 -12.77 -7.05
N GLU A 131 -9.67 -12.87 -8.08
CA GLU A 131 -8.52 -13.77 -8.11
C GLU A 131 -7.46 -13.39 -7.06
N ALA A 132 -7.21 -12.11 -6.84
CA ALA A 132 -6.32 -11.66 -5.77
C ALA A 132 -6.83 -12.09 -4.39
N ALA A 133 -8.12 -11.91 -4.09
CA ALA A 133 -8.71 -12.33 -2.83
C ALA A 133 -8.61 -13.85 -2.63
N LYS A 134 -8.89 -14.62 -3.68
CA LYS A 134 -8.82 -16.09 -3.69
C LYS A 134 -7.41 -16.64 -3.44
N GLN A 135 -6.37 -15.91 -3.88
CA GLN A 135 -4.97 -16.29 -3.72
C GLN A 135 -4.33 -15.73 -2.44
N ALA A 136 -5.11 -15.04 -1.59
CA ALA A 136 -4.58 -14.40 -0.38
C ALA A 136 -3.94 -15.43 0.57
N SER A 137 -2.71 -15.16 0.98
CA SER A 137 -1.92 -16.02 1.84
C SER A 137 -0.97 -15.20 2.73
N VAL A 138 -0.30 -15.87 3.67
CA VAL A 138 0.71 -15.24 4.53
C VAL A 138 2.01 -14.94 3.80
N ASP A 139 2.34 -15.71 2.77
CA ASP A 139 3.51 -15.52 1.92
C ASP A 139 3.07 -14.98 0.57
N PHE A 140 3.63 -13.84 0.16
CA PHE A 140 3.29 -13.19 -1.10
C PHE A 140 4.51 -12.49 -1.71
N ALA A 141 4.49 -12.32 -3.02
CA ALA A 141 5.57 -11.67 -3.76
C ALA A 141 5.55 -10.14 -3.60
N LEU A 142 6.74 -9.53 -3.67
CA LEU A 142 6.96 -8.08 -3.72
C LEU A 142 7.37 -7.63 -5.14
N GLY A 143 7.52 -6.32 -5.33
CA GLY A 143 7.98 -5.73 -6.58
C GLY A 143 6.86 -5.57 -7.62
N SER A 144 7.13 -6.01 -8.85
CA SER A 144 6.23 -5.83 -10.01
C SER A 144 5.09 -6.84 -10.03
N VAL A 145 4.24 -6.84 -9.00
CA VAL A 145 3.09 -7.72 -8.81
C VAL A 145 1.86 -6.93 -8.36
N GLY A 146 0.68 -7.48 -8.55
CA GLY A 146 -0.57 -6.87 -8.08
C GLY A 146 -0.70 -5.41 -8.52
N ALA A 147 -1.12 -4.53 -7.61
CA ALA A 147 -1.20 -3.08 -7.86
C ALA A 147 0.16 -2.43 -8.20
N GLY A 148 1.28 -3.10 -7.85
CA GLY A 148 2.62 -2.65 -8.21
C GLY A 148 3.05 -2.99 -9.63
N LEU A 149 2.30 -3.82 -10.37
CA LEU A 149 2.69 -4.30 -11.70
C LEU A 149 2.91 -3.15 -12.68
N GLY A 150 1.98 -2.21 -12.80
CA GLY A 150 2.09 -1.03 -13.65
C GLY A 150 2.69 0.21 -12.97
N ALA A 151 3.00 0.14 -11.68
CA ALA A 151 3.44 1.28 -10.88
C ALA A 151 4.82 1.80 -11.32
N THR A 152 4.98 3.13 -11.30
CA THR A 152 6.22 3.84 -11.64
C THR A 152 6.42 5.04 -10.71
N THR A 153 7.66 5.50 -10.59
CA THR A 153 8.03 6.71 -9.83
C THR A 153 8.61 7.77 -10.76
N ALA A 154 9.09 8.89 -10.22
CA ALA A 154 9.70 9.94 -11.04
C ALA A 154 10.87 9.43 -11.91
N ASN A 155 11.57 8.39 -11.50
CA ASN A 155 12.80 7.95 -12.15
C ASN A 155 12.99 6.43 -12.25
N LEU A 156 12.17 5.63 -11.57
CA LEU A 156 12.32 4.18 -11.48
C LEU A 156 10.98 3.47 -11.59
N LYS A 157 11.02 2.17 -11.90
CA LYS A 157 9.90 1.27 -11.75
C LYS A 157 9.46 1.23 -10.28
N GLY A 158 8.18 1.40 -10.04
CA GLY A 158 7.54 1.21 -8.75
C GLY A 158 7.13 -0.24 -8.49
N GLY A 159 6.53 -0.53 -7.33
CA GLY A 159 6.14 -1.90 -7.01
C GLY A 159 5.42 -2.03 -5.68
N ILE A 160 5.03 -3.27 -5.36
CA ILE A 160 4.55 -3.65 -4.03
C ILE A 160 5.73 -3.90 -3.10
N GLY A 161 5.72 -3.25 -1.95
CA GLY A 161 6.65 -3.56 -0.87
C GLY A 161 5.95 -3.74 0.46
N SER A 162 6.60 -4.45 1.36
CA SER A 162 6.05 -4.73 2.69
C SER A 162 7.18 -4.84 3.71
N ALA A 163 6.88 -4.51 4.96
CA ALA A 163 7.79 -4.65 6.09
C ALA A 163 7.00 -4.83 7.39
N SER A 164 7.66 -5.30 8.43
CA SER A 164 7.10 -5.42 9.77
C SER A 164 8.11 -5.07 10.86
N ALA A 165 7.62 -4.80 12.06
CA ALA A 165 8.40 -4.65 13.28
C ALA A 165 7.51 -4.89 14.51
N LYS A 166 8.12 -4.93 15.71
CA LYS A 166 7.41 -5.01 16.99
C LYS A 166 7.75 -3.83 17.88
N THR A 167 6.74 -3.34 18.61
CA THR A 167 6.94 -2.40 19.71
C THR A 167 7.70 -3.07 20.86
N ARG A 168 8.16 -2.29 21.83
CA ARG A 168 8.78 -2.81 23.08
C ARG A 168 7.84 -3.74 23.85
N ALA A 169 6.54 -3.47 23.78
CA ALA A 169 5.50 -4.30 24.41
C ALA A 169 5.16 -5.57 23.59
N GLY A 170 5.86 -5.83 22.48
CA GLY A 170 5.64 -7.00 21.63
C GLY A 170 4.49 -6.87 20.63
N ILE A 171 3.82 -5.70 20.54
CA ILE A 171 2.75 -5.45 19.57
C ILE A 171 3.36 -5.41 18.16
N THR A 172 2.81 -6.22 17.27
CA THR A 172 3.26 -6.31 15.88
C THR A 172 2.65 -5.18 15.04
N VAL A 173 3.49 -4.56 14.21
CA VAL A 173 3.08 -3.58 13.19
C VAL A 173 3.63 -4.03 11.86
N GLY A 174 2.77 -4.10 10.86
CA GLY A 174 3.15 -4.39 9.48
C GLY A 174 2.62 -3.33 8.53
N ALA A 175 3.31 -3.11 7.43
CA ALA A 175 2.85 -2.24 6.35
C ALA A 175 3.04 -2.90 4.98
N ILE A 176 2.16 -2.55 4.05
CA ILE A 176 2.28 -2.82 2.62
C ILE A 176 2.03 -1.52 1.86
N ALA A 177 2.78 -1.30 0.79
CA ALA A 177 2.62 -0.13 -0.05
C ALA A 177 2.73 -0.48 -1.54
N ALA A 178 1.89 0.17 -2.35
CA ALA A 178 2.04 0.23 -3.80
C ALA A 178 2.66 1.59 -4.16
N ALA A 179 3.92 1.58 -4.56
CA ALA A 179 4.73 2.76 -4.81
C ALA A 179 4.57 3.27 -6.25
N ASN A 180 3.70 4.27 -6.47
CA ASN A 180 3.46 4.91 -7.78
C ASN A 180 3.50 6.44 -7.68
N ALA A 181 4.43 7.00 -6.92
CA ALA A 181 4.48 8.42 -6.57
C ALA A 181 4.88 9.35 -7.72
N ALA A 182 4.48 10.61 -7.62
CA ALA A 182 5.02 11.70 -8.43
C ALA A 182 6.52 11.89 -8.17
N GLY A 183 6.94 11.77 -6.92
CA GLY A 183 8.32 11.91 -6.50
C GLY A 183 9.19 10.67 -6.68
N SER A 184 10.44 10.78 -6.24
CA SER A 184 11.46 9.73 -6.26
C SER A 184 11.65 9.14 -4.87
N MET A 185 11.91 7.82 -4.80
CA MET A 185 12.32 7.13 -3.59
C MET A 185 13.85 7.17 -3.39
N THR A 186 14.61 7.52 -4.43
CA THR A 186 16.06 7.69 -4.33
C THR A 186 16.47 9.14 -4.21
N ILE A 187 17.62 9.38 -3.57
CA ILE A 187 18.22 10.70 -3.38
C ILE A 187 18.84 11.15 -4.68
N GLY A 188 18.21 12.08 -5.38
CA GLY A 188 18.65 12.49 -6.71
C GLY A 188 18.75 11.31 -7.68
N ASN A 189 19.82 11.25 -8.48
CA ASN A 189 20.12 10.15 -9.40
C ASN A 189 21.08 9.11 -8.80
N THR A 190 21.02 8.89 -7.49
CA THR A 190 21.89 7.94 -6.79
C THR A 190 21.16 6.64 -6.45
N ARG A 191 21.94 5.64 -6.01
CA ARG A 191 21.42 4.35 -5.51
C ARG A 191 20.82 4.44 -4.10
N HIS A 192 21.03 5.54 -3.37
CA HIS A 192 20.63 5.70 -1.99
C HIS A 192 19.15 6.04 -1.88
N PHE A 193 18.44 5.32 -1.02
CA PHE A 193 17.03 5.58 -0.72
C PHE A 193 16.86 6.67 0.35
N TRP A 194 15.83 7.50 0.25
CA TRP A 194 15.43 8.43 1.32
C TRP A 194 15.14 7.69 2.63
N ALA A 195 14.58 6.48 2.54
CA ALA A 195 14.27 5.62 3.67
C ALA A 195 15.49 4.93 4.31
N ALA A 196 16.73 5.12 3.81
CA ALA A 196 17.93 4.43 4.29
C ALA A 196 18.13 4.47 5.82
N PRO A 197 17.80 5.55 6.58
CA PRO A 197 17.92 5.55 8.04
C PRO A 197 17.05 4.51 8.76
N PHE A 198 16.04 3.96 8.09
CA PHE A 198 15.09 3.00 8.65
C PHE A 198 15.36 1.55 8.21
N GLU A 199 16.30 1.35 7.28
CA GLU A 199 16.63 0.04 6.71
C GLU A 199 17.05 -0.95 7.79
N GLN A 200 16.59 -2.19 7.65
CA GLN A 200 16.97 -3.31 8.51
C GLN A 200 17.50 -4.46 7.65
N ASN A 201 18.62 -5.06 8.08
CA ASN A 201 19.19 -6.25 7.43
C ASN A 201 19.43 -6.10 5.91
N ALA A 202 19.77 -4.91 5.43
CA ALA A 202 20.01 -4.62 4.01
C ALA A 202 18.81 -4.97 3.09
N GLU A 203 17.57 -4.86 3.58
CA GLU A 203 16.34 -5.31 2.91
C GLU A 203 15.99 -4.54 1.63
N PHE A 204 16.69 -3.42 1.36
CA PHE A 204 16.67 -2.70 0.09
C PHE A 204 18.07 -2.23 -0.32
N GLY A 205 19.06 -3.11 -0.13
CA GLY A 205 20.40 -3.01 -0.72
C GLY A 205 21.50 -2.55 0.21
N GLY A 206 21.22 -2.11 1.45
CA GLY A 206 22.21 -1.78 2.47
C GLY A 206 23.13 -0.60 2.09
N GLN A 207 22.70 0.28 1.18
CA GLN A 207 23.54 1.36 0.65
C GLN A 207 23.76 2.52 1.64
N GLY A 208 22.95 2.58 2.68
CA GLY A 208 22.99 3.65 3.69
C GLY A 208 22.65 5.03 3.13
N TRP A 209 22.96 6.07 3.91
CA TRP A 209 22.84 7.46 3.50
C TRP A 209 24.12 7.92 2.79
N PRO A 210 24.07 8.72 1.73
CA PRO A 210 25.26 9.20 1.06
C PRO A 210 26.08 10.11 1.99
N SER A 211 27.41 10.09 1.88
CA SER A 211 28.32 10.90 2.70
C SER A 211 28.11 12.42 2.49
N SER A 212 27.63 12.81 1.32
CA SER A 212 27.18 14.15 0.99
C SER A 212 25.97 14.09 0.07
N LEU A 213 25.03 15.02 0.22
CA LEU A 213 23.89 15.08 -0.69
C LEU A 213 24.38 15.56 -2.07
N PRO A 214 23.98 14.89 -3.17
CA PRO A 214 24.24 15.37 -4.51
C PRO A 214 23.54 16.73 -4.74
N ALA A 215 24.10 17.56 -5.62
CA ALA A 215 23.59 18.91 -5.88
C ALA A 215 22.11 18.92 -6.34
N ASP A 216 21.66 17.84 -6.95
CA ASP A 216 20.29 17.67 -7.45
C ASP A 216 19.35 16.92 -6.47
N ALA A 217 19.80 16.61 -5.26
CA ALA A 217 19.03 15.82 -4.28
C ALA A 217 17.67 16.44 -3.98
N LEU A 218 17.62 17.74 -3.79
CA LEU A 218 16.39 18.47 -3.44
C LEU A 218 15.72 19.15 -4.64
N ALA A 219 16.21 18.90 -5.87
CA ALA A 219 15.57 19.42 -7.07
C ALA A 219 14.15 18.88 -7.19
N PHE A 220 13.20 19.77 -7.50
CA PHE A 220 11.84 19.34 -7.79
C PHE A 220 11.85 18.46 -9.05
N ARG A 221 11.47 17.21 -8.87
CA ARG A 221 11.28 16.24 -9.95
C ARG A 221 9.93 15.59 -9.76
N SER A 222 9.17 15.53 -10.82
CA SER A 222 7.85 14.94 -10.81
C SER A 222 7.62 14.14 -12.06
N LYS A 223 6.93 13.02 -11.93
CA LYS A 223 6.40 12.23 -13.02
C LYS A 223 5.03 12.75 -13.41
N GLY A 224 4.77 12.84 -14.73
CA GLY A 224 3.42 12.97 -15.31
C GLY A 224 2.67 14.27 -15.06
N TYR A 225 1.37 14.19 -15.28
CA TYR A 225 0.37 15.25 -15.12
C TYR A 225 -0.46 15.05 -13.84
N PRO A 226 -1.29 16.02 -13.44
CA PRO A 226 -2.20 15.86 -12.29
C PRO A 226 -3.07 14.61 -12.41
N GLY A 227 -3.13 13.81 -11.32
CA GLY A 227 -3.92 12.58 -11.24
C GLY A 227 -3.22 11.30 -11.75
N GLU A 228 -1.96 11.37 -12.17
CA GLU A 228 -1.19 10.19 -12.65
C GLU A 228 -0.39 9.49 -11.57
N ASN A 229 -0.43 9.99 -10.33
CA ASN A 229 0.48 9.54 -9.29
C ASN A 229 -0.27 9.23 -8.01
N THR A 230 0.20 8.23 -7.27
CA THR A 230 -0.43 7.83 -6.01
C THR A 230 0.44 6.81 -5.29
N THR A 231 0.72 7.03 -4.02
CA THR A 231 1.20 5.95 -3.15
C THR A 231 0.06 5.47 -2.28
N LEU A 232 -0.29 4.19 -2.43
CA LEU A 232 -1.31 3.52 -1.64
C LEU A 232 -0.64 2.69 -0.55
N ALA A 233 -1.15 2.77 0.68
CA ALA A 233 -0.59 2.01 1.77
C ALA A 233 -1.65 1.48 2.74
N VAL A 234 -1.35 0.32 3.33
CA VAL A 234 -2.07 -0.23 4.48
C VAL A 234 -1.08 -0.50 5.60
N VAL A 235 -1.40 -0.02 6.78
CA VAL A 235 -0.72 -0.40 8.04
C VAL A 235 -1.67 -1.27 8.83
N ALA A 236 -1.20 -2.42 9.30
CA ALA A 236 -1.95 -3.31 10.18
C ALA A 236 -1.21 -3.54 11.50
N THR A 237 -1.95 -3.81 12.56
CA THR A 237 -1.40 -4.15 13.88
C THR A 237 -2.31 -5.15 14.60
N ASP A 238 -1.73 -6.00 15.43
CA ASP A 238 -2.47 -6.87 16.33
C ASP A 238 -3.07 -6.13 17.53
N ALA A 239 -2.81 -4.83 17.68
CA ALA A 239 -3.42 -4.02 18.71
C ALA A 239 -4.94 -3.90 18.55
N LYS A 240 -5.66 -3.89 19.68
CA LYS A 240 -7.08 -3.51 19.73
C LYS A 240 -7.19 -1.99 19.65
N LEU A 241 -7.73 -1.49 18.56
CA LEU A 241 -7.91 -0.07 18.30
C LEU A 241 -9.39 0.29 18.22
N THR A 242 -9.74 1.47 18.69
CA THR A 242 -10.97 2.16 18.27
C THR A 242 -10.77 2.77 16.88
N LYS A 243 -11.86 3.12 16.18
CA LYS A 243 -11.77 3.81 14.87
C LYS A 243 -10.99 5.12 14.98
N ALA A 244 -11.16 5.89 16.08
CA ALA A 244 -10.40 7.11 16.33
C ALA A 244 -8.90 6.85 16.50
N GLN A 245 -8.52 5.77 17.18
CA GLN A 245 -7.12 5.35 17.31
C GLN A 245 -6.55 4.86 15.99
N ALA A 246 -7.31 4.08 15.21
CA ALA A 246 -6.93 3.67 13.86
C ALA A 246 -6.72 4.90 12.95
N LYS A 247 -7.62 5.91 13.01
CA LYS A 247 -7.42 7.19 12.32
C LYS A 247 -6.12 7.87 12.74
N ARG A 248 -5.81 7.91 14.04
CA ARG A 248 -4.56 8.49 14.53
C ARG A 248 -3.33 7.75 14.01
N VAL A 249 -3.36 6.41 13.96
CA VAL A 249 -2.28 5.60 13.37
C VAL A 249 -2.12 5.91 11.88
N ALA A 250 -3.20 6.00 11.11
CA ALA A 250 -3.15 6.36 9.69
C ALA A 250 -2.50 7.74 9.48
N VAL A 251 -2.89 8.75 10.27
CA VAL A 251 -2.29 10.10 10.24
C VAL A 251 -0.81 10.08 10.58
N MET A 252 -0.38 9.34 11.59
CA MET A 252 1.02 9.24 11.97
C MET A 252 1.84 8.48 10.92
N ALA A 253 1.29 7.44 10.33
CA ALA A 253 1.93 6.64 9.29
C ALA A 253 2.22 7.44 8.01
N GLN A 254 1.47 8.51 7.70
CA GLN A 254 1.76 9.42 6.59
C GLN A 254 3.19 9.99 6.65
N SER A 255 3.74 10.15 7.85
CA SER A 255 5.16 10.55 7.99
C SER A 255 6.12 9.53 7.37
N GLY A 256 5.70 8.28 7.16
CA GLY A 256 6.47 7.26 6.44
C GLY A 256 6.61 7.57 4.95
N LEU A 257 5.57 8.13 4.32
CA LEU A 257 5.66 8.57 2.93
C LEU A 257 6.68 9.71 2.80
N SER A 258 6.63 10.72 3.67
CA SER A 258 7.57 11.86 3.61
C SER A 258 9.02 11.48 3.93
N ARG A 259 9.25 10.33 4.58
CA ARG A 259 10.58 9.76 4.84
C ARG A 259 11.12 8.91 3.69
N ALA A 260 10.28 8.53 2.76
CA ALA A 260 10.62 7.62 1.66
C ALA A 260 10.49 8.24 0.28
N ILE A 261 9.80 9.38 0.13
CA ILE A 261 9.42 9.97 -1.15
C ILE A 261 9.71 11.47 -1.15
N HIS A 262 10.31 11.97 -2.23
CA HIS A 262 10.55 13.40 -2.42
C HIS A 262 10.31 13.80 -3.89
N PRO A 263 9.42 14.81 -4.17
CA PRO A 263 8.40 15.36 -3.28
C PRO A 263 7.27 14.38 -2.99
N VAL A 264 6.42 14.68 -1.99
CA VAL A 264 5.31 13.85 -1.54
C VAL A 264 4.06 14.70 -1.30
N HIS A 265 2.88 14.09 -1.34
CA HIS A 265 1.58 14.74 -1.09
C HIS A 265 1.33 15.96 -1.98
N THR A 266 1.82 15.90 -3.21
CA THR A 266 1.64 17.00 -4.15
C THR A 266 0.20 17.01 -4.68
N PRO A 267 -0.27 18.11 -5.29
CA PRO A 267 -1.54 18.13 -6.00
C PRO A 267 -1.64 17.07 -7.12
N LEU A 268 -0.49 16.51 -7.53
CA LEU A 268 -0.38 15.47 -8.55
C LEU A 268 -0.61 14.06 -8.01
N ASP A 269 -0.47 13.88 -6.68
CA ASP A 269 -0.58 12.57 -6.01
C ASP A 269 -2.00 12.29 -5.52
N GLY A 270 -2.32 11.01 -5.35
CA GLY A 270 -3.54 10.55 -4.70
C GLY A 270 -3.26 9.76 -3.41
N ASP A 271 -2.23 10.14 -2.64
CA ASP A 271 -1.70 9.38 -1.51
C ASP A 271 -2.73 9.05 -0.44
N VAL A 272 -2.84 7.76 -0.12
CA VAL A 272 -3.80 7.21 0.84
C VAL A 272 -3.12 6.20 1.76
N VAL A 273 -3.35 6.34 3.06
CA VAL A 273 -2.92 5.36 4.08
C VAL A 273 -4.13 4.86 4.85
N PHE A 274 -4.40 3.55 4.76
CA PHE A 274 -5.34 2.86 5.63
C PHE A 274 -4.61 2.35 6.87
N ALA A 275 -5.29 2.30 8.01
CA ALA A 275 -4.79 1.65 9.23
C ALA A 275 -5.84 0.70 9.77
N ALA A 276 -5.43 -0.54 10.12
CA ALA A 276 -6.28 -1.60 10.62
C ALA A 276 -5.76 -2.18 11.94
N GLY A 277 -6.63 -2.34 12.92
CA GLY A 277 -6.37 -3.02 14.18
C GLY A 277 -7.09 -4.36 14.25
N ILE A 278 -6.32 -5.46 14.37
CA ILE A 278 -6.87 -6.83 14.39
C ILE A 278 -7.55 -7.14 15.72
N GLY A 279 -7.18 -6.44 16.80
CA GLY A 279 -7.90 -6.50 18.07
C GLY A 279 -7.51 -7.63 19.02
N THR A 280 -6.38 -8.28 18.81
CA THR A 280 -5.92 -9.39 19.67
C THR A 280 -5.15 -8.93 20.90
N THR A 281 -4.50 -7.76 20.84
CA THR A 281 -3.63 -7.25 21.92
C THR A 281 -4.12 -5.90 22.45
N SER A 282 -4.36 -5.79 23.75
CA SER A 282 -4.74 -4.52 24.39
C SER A 282 -3.54 -3.56 24.49
N LEU A 283 -3.78 -2.25 24.31
CA LEU A 283 -2.77 -1.23 24.54
C LEU A 283 -2.57 -1.02 26.05
N PRO A 284 -1.36 -1.23 26.60
CA PRO A 284 -1.12 -1.15 28.06
C PRO A 284 -1.29 0.28 28.59
N ASP A 285 -0.85 1.28 27.83
CA ASP A 285 -1.10 2.71 28.06
C ASP A 285 -1.55 3.32 26.73
N PRO A 286 -2.84 3.66 26.58
CA PRO A 286 -3.37 4.05 25.28
C PRO A 286 -2.68 5.24 24.64
N VAL A 287 -2.15 6.19 25.40
CA VAL A 287 -1.48 7.39 24.86
C VAL A 287 -0.04 7.06 24.43
N PHE A 288 0.77 6.50 25.33
CA PHE A 288 2.17 6.20 25.03
C PHE A 288 2.31 5.02 24.07
N ALA A 289 1.54 3.95 24.28
CA ALA A 289 1.56 2.81 23.38
C ALA A 289 1.10 3.18 21.95
N LEU A 290 0.09 4.04 21.81
CA LEU A 290 -0.35 4.53 20.51
C LEU A 290 0.71 5.42 19.85
N SER A 291 1.44 6.23 20.64
CA SER A 291 2.53 7.07 20.14
C SER A 291 3.70 6.22 19.61
N GLU A 292 4.10 5.17 20.34
CA GLU A 292 5.12 4.22 19.88
C GLU A 292 4.66 3.47 18.64
N LEU A 293 3.43 2.93 18.65
CA LEU A 293 2.81 2.21 17.54
C LEU A 293 2.77 3.07 16.26
N GLY A 294 2.30 4.31 16.35
CA GLY A 294 2.21 5.21 15.18
C GLY A 294 3.59 5.65 14.67
N THR A 295 4.59 5.81 15.56
CA THR A 295 5.97 6.08 15.16
C THR A 295 6.54 4.88 14.40
N LEU A 296 6.34 3.67 14.92
CA LEU A 296 6.79 2.45 14.28
C LEU A 296 6.07 2.20 12.96
N ALA A 297 4.77 2.50 12.88
CA ALA A 297 3.99 2.45 11.64
C ALA A 297 4.61 3.31 10.53
N ALA A 298 5.06 4.53 10.86
CA ALA A 298 5.75 5.40 9.90
C ALA A 298 7.10 4.80 9.44
N HIS A 299 7.89 4.21 10.34
CA HIS A 299 9.16 3.58 9.99
C HIS A 299 8.97 2.35 9.09
N VAL A 300 8.04 1.48 9.46
CA VAL A 300 7.71 0.26 8.71
C VAL A 300 7.15 0.62 7.33
N LEU A 301 6.33 1.67 7.24
CA LEU A 301 5.81 2.14 5.96
C LEU A 301 6.91 2.72 5.05
N ALA A 302 7.85 3.49 5.59
CA ALA A 302 8.98 3.98 4.82
C ALA A 302 9.82 2.83 4.24
N ARG A 303 10.08 1.79 5.04
CA ARG A 303 10.75 0.56 4.61
C ARG A 303 9.97 -0.17 3.52
N ALA A 304 8.66 -0.33 3.70
CA ALA A 304 7.79 -0.98 2.71
C ALA A 304 7.85 -0.26 1.35
N ILE A 305 7.79 1.07 1.33
CA ILE A 305 7.89 1.86 0.10
C ILE A 305 9.23 1.63 -0.60
N ALA A 306 10.36 1.72 0.12
CA ALA A 306 11.69 1.51 -0.45
C ALA A 306 11.85 0.08 -1.00
N ARG A 307 11.41 -0.94 -0.25
CA ARG A 307 11.42 -2.34 -0.72
C ARG A 307 10.59 -2.55 -1.98
N GLY A 308 9.45 -1.86 -2.12
CA GLY A 308 8.62 -1.96 -3.32
C GLY A 308 9.35 -1.55 -4.59
N VAL A 309 10.16 -0.49 -4.51
CA VAL A 309 11.00 -0.03 -5.64
C VAL A 309 12.25 -0.92 -5.83
N TYR A 310 12.87 -1.36 -4.74
CA TYR A 310 14.05 -2.21 -4.78
C TYR A 310 13.77 -3.60 -5.38
N GLU A 311 12.63 -4.21 -5.04
CA GLU A 311 12.20 -5.52 -5.54
C GLU A 311 11.51 -5.47 -6.91
N ALA A 312 11.24 -4.28 -7.43
CA ALA A 312 10.61 -4.12 -8.73
C ALA A 312 11.54 -4.59 -9.87
N THR A 313 10.92 -5.16 -10.90
CA THR A 313 11.54 -5.51 -12.16
C THR A 313 10.91 -4.69 -13.29
N ALA A 314 11.72 -4.26 -14.28
CA ALA A 314 11.18 -3.54 -15.41
C ALA A 314 10.19 -4.39 -16.22
N LEU A 315 9.18 -3.74 -16.78
CA LEU A 315 8.26 -4.41 -17.72
C LEU A 315 8.88 -4.51 -19.11
N SER A 316 8.45 -5.50 -19.89
CA SER A 316 8.95 -5.76 -21.24
C SER A 316 8.38 -4.83 -22.32
N PHE A 317 7.72 -3.73 -21.96
CA PHE A 317 7.17 -2.78 -22.93
C PHE A 317 8.20 -1.75 -23.37
N ALA A 318 8.09 -1.29 -24.59
CA ALA A 318 8.91 -0.18 -25.08
C ALA A 318 8.67 1.08 -24.22
N GLY A 319 9.75 1.70 -23.75
CA GLY A 319 9.68 2.89 -22.89
C GLY A 319 9.34 2.59 -21.41
N ALA A 320 9.34 1.33 -20.99
CA ALA A 320 9.16 0.97 -19.58
C ALA A 320 10.26 1.62 -18.71
N MET A 321 9.87 2.05 -17.51
CA MET A 321 10.81 2.62 -16.54
C MET A 321 11.79 1.53 -16.07
N PRO A 322 13.11 1.86 -15.96
CA PRO A 322 14.09 0.92 -15.44
C PRO A 322 13.82 0.59 -13.98
N SER A 323 14.12 -0.64 -13.59
CA SER A 323 14.14 -1.00 -12.16
C SER A 323 15.36 -0.37 -11.46
N TRP A 324 15.36 -0.41 -10.14
CA TRP A 324 16.53 0.01 -9.36
C TRP A 324 17.76 -0.86 -9.70
N ARG A 325 17.55 -2.17 -9.89
CA ARG A 325 18.61 -3.12 -10.22
C ARG A 325 19.18 -2.90 -11.63
N ASP A 326 18.34 -2.55 -12.61
CA ASP A 326 18.80 -2.22 -13.97
C ASP A 326 19.70 -0.97 -13.98
N ARG A 327 19.46 -0.06 -13.06
CA ARG A 327 20.16 1.24 -13.05
C ARG A 327 21.39 1.26 -12.14
N PHE A 328 21.40 0.50 -11.04
CA PHE A 328 22.40 0.61 -9.97
C PHE A 328 22.95 -0.74 -9.50
N GLY A 329 22.36 -1.87 -9.96
CA GLY A 329 22.73 -3.23 -9.60
C GLY A 329 24.00 -3.76 -10.23
#